data_60079a3d38b51b3912da530d85119404
#
_entry.id   60079a3d38b51b3912da530d85119404
#
_cell.length_a   1.000
_cell.length_b   1.000
_cell.length_c   1.000
_cell.angle_alpha   90.00
_cell.angle_beta   90.00
_cell.angle_gamma   90.00
#
_symmetry.space_group_name_H-M   'P 1'
#
loop_
_entity.id
_entity.type
_entity.pdbx_description
1 polymer ?
#
loop_
_entity_poly.entity_id
_entity_poly.type
_entity_poly.pdbx_seq_one_letter_code
_entity_poly.pdbx_strand_id
1 'polypeptide(L)'
;MNKRENFIAKQFSWPISRKLLFLILEDKVSDVFVCELVWERLFYTKEKNANDWISGELTPAYWSEKFVTAPQIISERIASVYLTRSIPKEHKQGLKNFLNFKGYKISELYPRRTRRATAVNWLIYWSIESNSFSNKEDKLPAVSSPSLNPAIGHLGDPEIN
;
A
#
# COMPACT_ATOMS: atom_id res chain seq x y z
N MET A 1 -25.18 2.48 6.61
CA MET A 1 -23.93 2.74 5.85
C MET A 1 -24.07 4.04 5.08
N ASN A 2 -23.07 4.91 5.17
CA ASN A 2 -23.03 6.14 4.39
C ASN A 2 -22.56 5.85 2.94
N LYS A 3 -22.69 6.84 2.04
CA LYS A 3 -22.28 6.69 0.63
C LYS A 3 -20.82 6.26 0.46
N ARG A 4 -19.94 6.71 1.36
CA ARG A 4 -18.51 6.39 1.33
C ARG A 4 -18.27 4.91 1.65
N GLU A 5 -18.96 4.37 2.64
CA GLU A 5 -18.86 2.95 3.01
C GLU A 5 -19.41 2.06 1.91
N ASN A 6 -20.52 2.44 1.27
CA ASN A 6 -21.06 1.71 0.13
C ASN A 6 -20.11 1.74 -1.07
N PHE A 7 -19.44 2.86 -1.29
CA PHE A 7 -18.42 2.99 -2.34
C PHE A 7 -17.22 2.09 -2.04
N ILE A 8 -16.73 2.09 -0.80
CA ILE A 8 -15.61 1.27 -0.34
C ILE A 8 -15.89 -0.22 -0.58
N ALA A 9 -17.08 -0.71 -0.23
CA ALA A 9 -17.44 -2.12 -0.35
C ALA A 9 -17.45 -2.66 -1.79
N LYS A 10 -17.52 -1.79 -2.82
CA LYS A 10 -17.75 -2.19 -4.21
C LYS A 10 -16.59 -1.91 -5.18
N GLN A 11 -15.57 -1.15 -4.78
CA GLN A 11 -14.63 -0.53 -5.74
C GLN A 11 -13.22 -1.10 -5.75
N PHE A 12 -12.81 -1.85 -4.75
CA PHE A 12 -11.42 -2.30 -4.67
C PHE A 12 -11.20 -3.58 -5.47
N SER A 13 -10.16 -3.56 -6.30
CA SER A 13 -9.79 -4.71 -7.14
C SER A 13 -9.39 -5.92 -6.31
N TRP A 14 -8.76 -5.69 -5.15
CA TRP A 14 -8.23 -6.75 -4.30
C TRP A 14 -8.62 -6.51 -2.85
N PRO A 15 -9.21 -7.51 -2.17
CA PRO A 15 -9.44 -7.43 -0.74
C PRO A 15 -8.13 -7.52 0.02
N ILE A 16 -8.04 -6.82 1.15
CA ILE A 16 -6.87 -6.91 2.02
C ILE A 16 -7.05 -8.10 2.95
N SER A 17 -6.21 -9.12 2.75
CA SER A 17 -6.14 -10.34 3.57
C SER A 17 -4.76 -10.49 4.17
N ARG A 18 -4.62 -11.33 5.20
CA ARG A 18 -3.31 -11.63 5.78
C ARG A 18 -2.34 -12.17 4.72
N LYS A 19 -2.82 -13.05 3.87
CA LYS A 19 -1.99 -13.65 2.82
C LYS A 19 -1.49 -12.62 1.82
N LEU A 20 -2.35 -11.69 1.39
CA LEU A 20 -1.93 -10.60 0.51
C LEU A 20 -0.83 -9.76 1.15
N LEU A 21 -0.99 -9.41 2.43
CA LEU A 21 0.00 -8.60 3.15
C LEU A 21 1.34 -9.32 3.26
N PHE A 22 1.34 -10.63 3.49
CA PHE A 22 2.58 -11.42 3.49
C PHE A 22 3.23 -11.50 2.11
N LEU A 23 2.45 -11.56 1.03
CA LEU A 23 3.00 -11.50 -0.33
C LEU A 23 3.76 -10.18 -0.57
N ILE A 24 3.26 -9.09 0.00
CA ILE A 24 3.95 -7.79 -0.08
C ILE A 24 5.26 -7.82 0.72
N LEU A 25 5.22 -8.31 1.96
CA LEU A 25 6.40 -8.38 2.82
C LEU A 25 7.47 -9.34 2.27
N GLU A 26 7.04 -10.39 1.57
CA GLU A 26 7.94 -11.39 0.95
C GLU A 26 8.40 -10.98 -0.45
N ASP A 27 8.03 -9.79 -0.91
CA ASP A 27 8.43 -9.26 -2.22
C ASP A 27 7.96 -10.12 -3.40
N LYS A 28 6.76 -10.66 -3.30
CA LYS A 28 6.16 -11.52 -4.33
C LYS A 28 5.16 -10.79 -5.22
N VAL A 29 5.02 -9.49 -5.04
CA VAL A 29 4.22 -8.59 -5.88
C VAL A 29 5.00 -7.30 -6.11
N SER A 30 4.76 -6.63 -7.22
CA SER A 30 5.52 -5.45 -7.62
C SER A 30 5.25 -4.23 -6.73
N ASP A 31 6.15 -3.26 -6.77
CA ASP A 31 5.96 -1.97 -6.11
C ASP A 31 4.76 -1.21 -6.71
N VAL A 32 4.58 -1.31 -8.03
CA VAL A 32 3.42 -0.71 -8.70
C VAL A 32 2.12 -1.27 -8.11
N PHE A 33 2.04 -2.60 -7.97
CA PHE A 33 0.87 -3.25 -7.38
C PHE A 33 0.58 -2.73 -5.96
N VAL A 34 1.61 -2.66 -5.13
CA VAL A 34 1.46 -2.18 -3.74
C VAL A 34 0.98 -0.72 -3.71
N CYS A 35 1.57 0.13 -4.54
CA CYS A 35 1.14 1.53 -4.65
C CYS A 35 -0.32 1.65 -5.06
N GLU A 36 -0.76 0.85 -6.04
CA GLU A 36 -2.15 0.88 -6.50
C GLU A 36 -3.14 0.47 -5.42
N LEU A 37 -2.78 -0.49 -4.55
CA LEU A 37 -3.61 -0.84 -3.39
C LEU A 37 -3.85 0.37 -2.48
N VAL A 38 -2.80 1.15 -2.23
CA VAL A 38 -2.89 2.35 -1.38
C VAL A 38 -3.65 3.46 -2.11
N TRP A 39 -3.34 3.70 -3.39
CA TRP A 39 -3.99 4.75 -4.16
C TRP A 39 -5.49 4.55 -4.27
N GLU A 40 -5.95 3.31 -4.52
CA GLU A 40 -7.38 3.02 -4.57
C GLU A 40 -8.06 3.42 -3.25
N ARG A 41 -7.42 3.12 -2.13
CA ARG A 41 -7.96 3.39 -0.79
C ARG A 41 -7.83 4.85 -0.36
N LEU A 42 -7.00 5.61 -1.04
CA LEU A 42 -6.94 7.07 -0.93
C LEU A 42 -7.85 7.76 -1.95
N PHE A 43 -8.59 6.98 -2.74
CA PHE A 43 -9.54 7.45 -3.74
C PHE A 43 -8.91 8.26 -4.88
N TYR A 44 -7.64 7.98 -5.18
CA TYR A 44 -7.06 8.39 -6.45
C TYR A 44 -7.71 7.60 -7.58
N THR A 45 -7.87 8.23 -8.73
CA THR A 45 -8.53 7.63 -9.88
C THR A 45 -7.63 7.68 -11.10
N LYS A 46 -7.74 6.64 -11.92
CA LYS A 46 -7.04 6.57 -13.21
C LYS A 46 -8.08 6.63 -14.31
N GLU A 47 -8.00 7.65 -15.16
CA GLU A 47 -8.88 7.77 -16.30
C GLU A 47 -8.53 6.72 -17.35
N LYS A 48 -9.54 6.32 -18.14
CA LYS A 48 -9.36 5.37 -19.22
C LYS A 48 -8.34 5.95 -20.22
N ASN A 49 -7.32 5.15 -20.56
CA ASN A 49 -6.21 5.53 -21.43
C ASN A 49 -5.21 6.54 -20.84
N ALA A 50 -5.31 6.87 -19.55
CA ALA A 50 -4.30 7.67 -18.85
C ALA A 50 -3.27 6.77 -18.16
N ASN A 51 -2.05 7.26 -18.04
CA ASN A 51 -0.98 6.55 -17.34
C ASN A 51 -0.90 6.93 -15.85
N ASP A 52 -1.43 8.11 -15.51
CA ASP A 52 -1.33 8.64 -14.15
C ASP A 52 -2.62 8.48 -13.36
N TRP A 53 -2.44 8.24 -12.06
CA TRP A 53 -3.52 8.29 -11.09
C TRP A 53 -3.56 9.69 -10.50
N ILE A 54 -4.75 10.29 -10.48
CA ILE A 54 -4.97 11.67 -10.04
C ILE A 54 -5.92 11.68 -8.86
N SER A 55 -5.72 12.64 -7.93
CA SER A 55 -6.62 12.81 -6.79
C SER A 55 -8.06 12.96 -7.24
N GLY A 56 -8.94 12.22 -6.58
CA GLY A 56 -10.37 12.25 -6.84
C GLY A 56 -11.13 13.08 -5.82
N GLU A 57 -12.44 13.16 -6.01
CA GLU A 57 -13.33 13.92 -5.14
C GLU A 57 -13.30 13.44 -3.68
N LEU A 58 -13.11 12.13 -3.48
CA LEU A 58 -13.07 11.52 -2.15
C LEU A 58 -11.67 11.44 -1.56
N THR A 59 -10.64 11.84 -2.29
CA THR A 59 -9.27 11.85 -1.76
C THR A 59 -9.17 12.84 -0.60
N PRO A 60 -8.70 12.39 0.59
CA PRO A 60 -8.55 13.32 1.72
C PRO A 60 -7.66 14.51 1.39
N ALA A 61 -8.02 15.69 1.89
CA ALA A 61 -7.27 16.92 1.64
C ALA A 61 -5.80 16.82 2.08
N TYR A 62 -5.53 16.08 3.16
CA TYR A 62 -4.18 15.78 3.60
C TYR A 62 -3.30 15.25 2.45
N TRP A 63 -3.89 14.43 1.59
CA TRP A 63 -3.20 13.84 0.44
C TRP A 63 -3.30 14.70 -0.81
N SER A 64 -4.51 15.14 -1.17
CA SER A 64 -4.75 15.85 -2.43
C SER A 64 -4.04 17.21 -2.50
N GLU A 65 -3.88 17.90 -1.38
CA GLU A 65 -3.16 19.17 -1.33
C GLU A 65 -1.65 19.00 -1.57
N LYS A 66 -1.09 17.88 -1.14
CA LYS A 66 0.34 17.58 -1.32
C LYS A 66 0.62 16.85 -2.63
N PHE A 67 -0.24 15.94 -3.00
CA PHE A 67 -0.04 15.05 -4.15
C PHE A 67 -1.29 15.04 -5.03
N VAL A 68 -1.31 15.89 -6.05
CA VAL A 68 -2.36 15.88 -7.08
C VAL A 68 -2.24 14.61 -7.92
N THR A 69 -1.01 14.25 -8.31
CA THR A 69 -0.70 12.95 -8.88
C THR A 69 -0.36 11.99 -7.74
N ALA A 70 -0.84 10.75 -7.85
CA ALA A 70 -0.70 9.76 -6.80
C ALA A 70 0.76 9.59 -6.35
N PRO A 71 1.02 9.55 -5.02
CA PRO A 71 2.37 9.53 -4.49
C PRO A 71 3.06 8.19 -4.68
N GLN A 72 4.33 8.20 -5.09
CA GLN A 72 5.17 7.02 -5.22
C GLN A 72 5.74 6.64 -3.84
N ILE A 73 4.91 5.97 -3.04
CA ILE A 73 5.17 5.71 -1.61
C ILE A 73 6.34 4.75 -1.35
N ILE A 74 6.76 4.00 -2.35
CA ILE A 74 7.90 3.08 -2.23
C ILE A 74 9.14 3.68 -2.86
N SER A 75 9.04 4.19 -4.09
CA SER A 75 10.20 4.70 -4.80
C SER A 75 10.73 6.03 -4.28
N GLU A 76 9.86 6.88 -3.71
CA GLU A 76 10.23 8.22 -3.26
C GLU A 76 10.18 8.38 -1.75
N ARG A 77 11.29 8.84 -1.17
CA ARG A 77 11.42 9.03 0.27
C ARG A 77 10.36 9.99 0.82
N ILE A 78 10.12 11.12 0.15
CA ILE A 78 9.17 12.14 0.60
C ILE A 78 7.76 11.54 0.76
N ALA A 79 7.31 10.80 -0.24
CA ALA A 79 6.00 10.15 -0.22
C ALA A 79 5.92 9.08 0.87
N SER A 80 6.98 8.29 1.05
CA SER A 80 7.05 7.28 2.11
C SER A 80 6.96 7.89 3.50
N VAL A 81 7.67 8.97 3.74
CA VAL A 81 7.62 9.71 5.02
C VAL A 81 6.21 10.24 5.26
N TYR A 82 5.58 10.77 4.22
CA TYR A 82 4.22 11.28 4.29
C TYR A 82 3.23 10.18 4.67
N LEU A 83 3.38 9.00 4.07
CA LEU A 83 2.57 7.83 4.41
C LEU A 83 2.77 7.42 5.87
N THR A 84 4.02 7.36 6.32
CA THR A 84 4.35 7.02 7.71
C THR A 84 3.67 7.97 8.70
N ARG A 85 3.71 9.26 8.42
CA ARG A 85 3.08 10.28 9.26
C ARG A 85 1.56 10.22 9.26
N SER A 86 0.96 9.67 8.22
CA SER A 86 -0.49 9.52 8.13
C SER A 86 -1.06 8.42 9.02
N ILE A 87 -0.22 7.50 9.50
CA ILE A 87 -0.64 6.42 10.37
C ILE A 87 -0.75 6.93 11.81
N PRO A 88 -1.93 6.86 12.46
CA PRO A 88 -2.08 7.30 13.84
C PRO A 88 -1.18 6.51 14.80
N LYS A 89 -0.82 7.15 15.91
CA LYS A 89 0.08 6.59 16.93
C LYS A 89 -0.36 5.20 17.39
N GLU A 90 -1.64 5.02 17.64
CA GLU A 90 -2.22 3.76 18.12
C GLU A 90 -2.15 2.62 17.09
N HIS A 91 -1.87 2.93 15.83
CA HIS A 91 -1.73 1.96 14.74
C HIS A 91 -0.28 1.73 14.30
N LYS A 92 0.71 2.37 14.96
CA LYS A 92 2.12 2.28 14.54
C LYS A 92 2.71 0.88 14.68
N GLN A 93 2.13 0.02 15.53
CA GLN A 93 2.61 -1.35 15.77
C GLN A 93 1.76 -2.41 15.07
N GLY A 94 1.05 -2.04 14.00
CA GLY A 94 0.16 -2.94 13.29
C GLY A 94 0.84 -4.19 12.75
N LEU A 95 2.04 -4.07 12.20
CA LEU A 95 2.82 -5.22 11.69
C LEU A 95 3.05 -6.26 12.78
N LYS A 96 3.47 -5.83 13.94
CA LYS A 96 3.72 -6.71 15.09
C LYS A 96 2.42 -7.28 15.65
N ASN A 97 1.45 -6.41 15.91
CA ASN A 97 0.22 -6.78 16.60
C ASN A 97 -0.71 -7.61 15.73
N PHE A 98 -0.77 -7.32 14.43
CA PHE A 98 -1.72 -7.97 13.51
C PHE A 98 -1.14 -9.16 12.77
N LEU A 99 0.13 -9.05 12.33
CA LEU A 99 0.80 -10.10 11.55
C LEU A 99 1.87 -10.85 12.34
N ASN A 100 2.17 -10.44 13.56
CA ASN A 100 3.31 -10.95 14.32
C ASN A 100 4.63 -10.83 13.55
N PHE A 101 4.73 -9.79 12.73
CA PHE A 101 5.93 -9.51 11.94
C PHE A 101 6.90 -8.68 12.78
N LYS A 102 8.10 -9.21 13.00
CA LYS A 102 9.10 -8.62 13.88
C LYS A 102 10.11 -7.72 13.17
N GLY A 103 9.93 -7.50 11.89
CA GLY A 103 10.83 -6.70 11.08
C GLY A 103 11.85 -7.55 10.32
N TYR A 104 12.71 -6.85 9.59
CA TYR A 104 13.81 -7.46 8.85
C TYR A 104 15.09 -7.42 9.66
N LYS A 105 16.02 -8.31 9.36
CA LYS A 105 17.37 -8.26 9.93
C LYS A 105 18.08 -6.97 9.47
N ILE A 106 19.02 -6.47 10.29
CA ILE A 106 19.76 -5.24 9.97
C ILE A 106 20.42 -5.33 8.59
N SER A 107 20.99 -6.48 8.25
CA SER A 107 21.62 -6.72 6.93
C SER A 107 20.64 -6.71 5.76
N GLU A 108 19.32 -6.76 6.04
CA GLU A 108 18.26 -6.81 5.04
C GLU A 108 17.47 -5.50 4.96
N LEU A 109 17.92 -4.44 5.65
CA LEU A 109 17.24 -3.14 5.68
C LEU A 109 17.63 -2.31 4.45
N TYR A 110 16.77 -2.35 3.45
CA TYR A 110 16.85 -1.48 2.27
C TYR A 110 15.70 -0.49 2.31
N PRO A 111 15.88 0.76 1.81
CA PRO A 111 14.79 1.73 1.75
C PRO A 111 13.52 1.17 1.12
N ARG A 112 13.65 0.50 -0.01
CA ARG A 112 12.52 -0.12 -0.71
C ARG A 112 11.77 -1.09 0.20
N ARG A 113 12.49 -1.97 0.90
CA ARG A 113 11.89 -3.00 1.76
C ARG A 113 11.16 -2.38 2.96
N THR A 114 11.78 -1.42 3.62
CA THR A 114 11.16 -0.74 4.76
C THR A 114 9.94 0.08 4.36
N ARG A 115 9.95 0.67 3.17
CA ARG A 115 8.82 1.42 2.64
C ARG A 115 7.66 0.51 2.26
N ARG A 116 7.93 -0.69 1.75
CA ARG A 116 6.90 -1.72 1.51
C ARG A 116 6.26 -2.15 2.82
N ALA A 117 7.05 -2.34 3.86
CA ALA A 117 6.53 -2.66 5.20
C ALA A 117 5.66 -1.52 5.75
N THR A 118 6.04 -0.26 5.53
CA THR A 118 5.21 0.89 5.90
C THR A 118 3.87 0.86 5.18
N ALA A 119 3.88 0.54 3.88
CA ALA A 119 2.64 0.40 3.10
C ALA A 119 1.74 -0.70 3.67
N VAL A 120 2.32 -1.84 4.06
CA VAL A 120 1.56 -2.91 4.73
C VAL A 120 0.94 -2.40 6.03
N ASN A 121 1.70 -1.70 6.84
CA ASN A 121 1.18 -1.14 8.10
C ASN A 121 0.02 -0.16 7.85
N TRP A 122 0.14 0.69 6.82
CA TRP A 122 -0.92 1.59 6.43
C TRP A 122 -2.18 0.84 5.96
N LEU A 123 -2.01 -0.22 5.18
CA LEU A 123 -3.13 -1.05 4.72
C LEU A 123 -3.84 -1.75 5.89
N ILE A 124 -3.08 -2.20 6.89
CA ILE A 124 -3.65 -2.76 8.13
C ILE A 124 -4.49 -1.70 8.84
N TYR A 125 -3.92 -0.52 9.08
CA TYR A 125 -4.60 0.60 9.71
C TYR A 125 -5.89 0.95 8.97
N TRP A 126 -5.81 1.14 7.65
CA TRP A 126 -6.96 1.49 6.83
C TRP A 126 -8.05 0.42 6.90
N SER A 127 -7.67 -0.85 6.84
CA SER A 127 -8.60 -1.97 6.86
C SER A 127 -9.30 -2.13 8.22
N ILE A 128 -8.60 -1.87 9.32
CA ILE A 128 -9.19 -1.89 10.66
C ILE A 128 -10.21 -0.75 10.79
N GLU A 129 -9.83 0.47 10.44
CA GLU A 129 -10.69 1.65 10.56
C GLU A 129 -11.93 1.57 9.66
N SER A 130 -11.81 0.98 8.49
CA SER A 130 -12.94 0.80 7.57
C SER A 130 -13.70 -0.49 7.78
N ASN A 131 -13.26 -1.34 8.71
CA ASN A 131 -13.83 -2.67 8.97
C ASN A 131 -13.95 -3.50 7.68
N SER A 132 -12.93 -3.45 6.85
CA SER A 132 -12.92 -4.09 5.54
C SER A 132 -11.90 -5.21 5.39
N PHE A 133 -11.26 -5.60 6.49
CA PHE A 133 -10.28 -6.69 6.46
C PHE A 133 -10.94 -7.99 6.03
N SER A 134 -10.36 -8.68 5.07
CA SER A 134 -10.91 -9.90 4.51
C SER A 134 -10.30 -11.15 5.16
N ASN A 135 -11.18 -12.08 5.54
CA ASN A 135 -10.77 -13.42 5.97
C ASN A 135 -10.65 -14.38 4.78
N LYS A 136 -11.07 -13.95 3.59
CA LYS A 136 -11.03 -14.76 2.37
C LYS A 136 -9.68 -14.57 1.67
N GLU A 137 -8.97 -15.67 1.45
CA GLU A 137 -7.65 -15.67 0.83
C GLU A 137 -7.67 -16.20 -0.60
N ASP A 138 -8.87 -16.39 -1.16
CA ASP A 138 -9.07 -16.95 -2.50
C ASP A 138 -8.87 -15.93 -3.63
N LYS A 139 -8.94 -14.63 -3.33
CA LYS A 139 -8.72 -13.58 -4.33
C LYS A 139 -7.36 -12.92 -4.14
N LEU A 140 -6.37 -13.48 -4.83
CA LEU A 140 -4.98 -13.04 -4.78
C LEU A 140 -4.47 -12.73 -6.18
N PRO A 141 -3.53 -11.77 -6.30
CA PRO A 141 -2.87 -11.51 -7.58
C PRO A 141 -1.95 -12.66 -7.97
N ALA A 142 -1.52 -12.66 -9.22
CA ALA A 142 -0.46 -13.53 -9.67
C ALA A 142 0.81 -13.27 -8.86
N VAL A 143 1.45 -14.33 -8.41
CA VAL A 143 2.65 -14.27 -7.57
C VAL A 143 3.88 -14.36 -8.46
N SER A 144 4.84 -13.44 -8.24
CA SER A 144 6.13 -13.46 -8.89
C SER A 144 7.23 -13.83 -7.88
N SER A 145 8.40 -14.19 -8.39
CA SER A 145 9.57 -14.40 -7.54
C SER A 145 9.98 -13.06 -6.92
N PRO A 146 10.57 -13.06 -5.72
CA PRO A 146 11.16 -11.84 -5.16
C PRO A 146 12.16 -11.21 -6.13
N SER A 147 12.35 -9.89 -6.03
CA SER A 147 13.36 -9.20 -6.83
C SER A 147 14.75 -9.81 -6.59
N LEU A 148 15.51 -10.00 -7.66
CA LEU A 148 16.88 -10.53 -7.58
C LEU A 148 17.78 -9.62 -6.74
N ASN A 149 17.55 -8.31 -6.81
CA ASN A 149 18.19 -7.35 -5.94
C ASN A 149 17.11 -6.64 -5.13
N PRO A 150 16.99 -6.91 -3.82
CA PRO A 150 15.92 -6.33 -3.01
C PRO A 150 15.97 -4.81 -2.86
N ALA A 151 17.10 -4.17 -3.20
CA ALA A 151 17.20 -2.72 -3.23
C ALA A 151 16.54 -2.11 -4.47
N ILE A 152 16.26 -2.92 -5.49
CA ILE A 152 15.66 -2.53 -6.77
C ILE A 152 14.33 -3.29 -6.91
N GLY A 153 13.34 -2.65 -7.53
CA GLY A 153 12.03 -3.26 -7.73
C GLY A 153 11.99 -4.36 -8.80
N HIS A 154 10.79 -4.85 -9.05
CA HIS A 154 10.51 -5.76 -10.15
C HIS A 154 10.58 -5.01 -11.49
N LEU A 155 10.61 -5.76 -12.59
CA LEU A 155 10.59 -5.17 -13.92
C LEU A 155 9.37 -4.25 -14.08
N GLY A 156 9.61 -3.01 -14.49
CA GLY A 156 8.57 -2.00 -14.66
C GLY A 156 8.32 -1.14 -13.42
N ASP A 157 8.90 -1.47 -12.26
CA ASP A 157 8.79 -0.64 -11.07
C ASP A 157 9.62 0.65 -11.20
N PRO A 158 9.17 1.76 -10.59
CA PRO A 158 9.96 3.00 -10.56
C PRO A 158 11.30 2.81 -9.86
N GLU A 159 12.28 3.59 -10.31
CA GLU A 159 13.59 3.61 -9.66
C GLU A 159 13.50 4.16 -8.25
N ILE A 160 14.26 3.55 -7.32
CA ILE A 160 14.25 3.93 -5.91
C ILE A 160 15.13 5.16 -5.66
N ASN A 161 14.54 6.17 -5.04
CA ASN A 161 15.22 7.40 -4.60
C ASN A 161 15.43 7.42 -3.09
#